data_1a57275ec809af4962047d3ce906953c
#
_entry.id   1a57275ec809af4962047d3ce906953c
#
_cell.length_a   1.000
_cell.length_b   1.000
_cell.length_c   1.000
_cell.angle_alpha   90.00
_cell.angle_beta   90.00
_cell.angle_gamma   90.00
#
_symmetry.space_group_name_H-M   'P 1'
#
loop_
_entity.id
_entity.type
_entity.pdbx_description
1 polymer ?
#
loop_
_entity_poly.entity_id
_entity_poly.type
_entity_poly.pdbx_seq_one_letter_code
_entity_poly.pdbx_strand_id
1 'polypeptide(L)'
;MYTPTLNTRRLILRKFNENDLEAFYDIFSDKEINHFLPWFPLKNLDEAKSFYQERYASIYQKKQRYAYAICLKENNTPIGYINIDLDESRDLGYGLKKEYWHQGIISEAVKAIIQQAQKEGLNYLTATHDIKNIHSGHVMKKSGMHYCYSYKEHWMPKNIPVIFRMYQINLDGKKRIYQKYWNQYEHFIEENI
;
A
#
# COMPACT_ATOMS: atom_id res chain seq x y z
N MET A 1 10.55 0.39 -15.64
CA MET A 1 10.94 0.01 -14.28
C MET A 1 10.24 -1.28 -13.91
N TYR A 2 10.87 -2.11 -13.09
CA TYR A 2 10.33 -3.41 -12.69
C TYR A 2 10.13 -3.41 -11.19
N THR A 3 9.31 -4.30 -10.69
CA THR A 3 9.29 -4.67 -9.27
C THR A 3 10.58 -5.50 -8.98
N PRO A 4 11.72 -4.88 -8.65
CA PRO A 4 12.94 -5.63 -8.33
C PRO A 4 12.79 -6.30 -6.97
N THR A 5 13.43 -7.44 -6.75
CA THR A 5 13.48 -8.02 -5.42
C THR A 5 14.32 -7.15 -4.49
N LEU A 6 13.75 -6.75 -3.34
CA LEU A 6 14.42 -5.98 -2.32
C LEU A 6 14.64 -6.84 -1.08
N ASN A 7 15.82 -6.72 -0.48
CA ASN A 7 16.17 -7.42 0.74
C ASN A 7 16.37 -6.40 1.87
N THR A 8 15.67 -6.62 2.99
CA THR A 8 15.84 -5.85 4.21
C THR A 8 16.50 -6.71 5.30
N ARG A 9 16.47 -6.30 6.56
CA ARG A 9 16.97 -7.13 7.66
C ARG A 9 16.19 -8.44 7.82
N ARG A 10 14.84 -8.36 7.80
CA ARG A 10 13.93 -9.50 8.08
C ARG A 10 13.15 -9.95 6.85
N LEU A 11 13.06 -9.11 5.80
CA LEU A 11 12.08 -9.29 4.73
C LEU A 11 12.74 -9.49 3.37
N ILE A 12 12.03 -10.22 2.51
CA ILE A 12 12.19 -10.24 1.07
C ILE A 12 10.92 -9.59 0.50
N LEU A 13 11.08 -8.47 -0.22
CA LEU A 13 10.01 -7.87 -1.01
C LEU A 13 10.21 -8.31 -2.45
N ARG A 14 9.32 -9.12 -2.97
CA ARG A 14 9.40 -9.72 -4.30
C ARG A 14 8.06 -9.72 -5.01
N LYS A 15 8.04 -10.03 -6.29
CA LYS A 15 6.79 -10.30 -6.98
C LYS A 15 6.08 -11.52 -6.36
N PHE A 16 4.75 -11.46 -6.31
CA PHE A 16 3.96 -12.68 -6.15
C PHE A 16 4.16 -13.58 -7.36
N ASN A 17 4.06 -14.89 -7.17
CA ASN A 17 4.06 -15.89 -8.22
C ASN A 17 2.94 -16.92 -7.99
N GLU A 18 2.74 -17.83 -8.92
CA GLU A 18 1.63 -18.78 -8.87
C GLU A 18 1.70 -19.75 -7.66
N ASN A 19 2.90 -20.02 -7.14
CA ASN A 19 3.06 -20.87 -5.95
C ASN A 19 2.65 -20.15 -4.65
N ASP A 20 2.41 -18.84 -4.70
CA ASP A 20 1.97 -18.06 -3.55
C ASP A 20 0.43 -18.03 -3.40
N LEU A 21 -0.32 -18.73 -4.25
CA LEU A 21 -1.77 -18.56 -4.37
C LEU A 21 -2.51 -18.80 -3.06
N GLU A 22 -2.12 -19.78 -2.25
CA GLU A 22 -2.71 -20.05 -0.94
C GLU A 22 -2.43 -18.89 0.04
N ALA A 23 -1.16 -18.47 0.16
CA ALA A 23 -0.79 -17.33 1.01
C ALA A 23 -1.43 -16.02 0.53
N PHE A 24 -1.58 -15.84 -0.79
CA PHE A 24 -2.29 -14.73 -1.41
C PHE A 24 -3.77 -14.75 -1.01
N TYR A 25 -4.43 -15.90 -1.11
CA TYR A 25 -5.82 -16.07 -0.69
C TYR A 25 -5.97 -15.73 0.80
N ASP A 26 -5.13 -16.25 1.68
CA ASP A 26 -5.16 -15.94 3.10
C ASP A 26 -5.09 -14.42 3.39
N ILE A 27 -4.25 -13.69 2.66
CA ILE A 27 -4.10 -12.23 2.84
C ILE A 27 -5.36 -11.49 2.35
N PHE A 28 -5.87 -11.83 1.17
CA PHE A 28 -6.95 -11.09 0.53
C PHE A 28 -8.37 -11.58 0.88
N SER A 29 -8.51 -12.73 1.57
CA SER A 29 -9.77 -13.22 2.13
C SER A 29 -10.02 -12.76 3.57
N ASP A 30 -8.96 -12.35 4.30
CA ASP A 30 -9.07 -11.92 5.69
C ASP A 30 -9.89 -10.64 5.81
N LYS A 31 -10.94 -10.68 6.62
CA LYS A 31 -11.88 -9.56 6.79
C LYS A 31 -11.27 -8.37 7.53
N GLU A 32 -10.36 -8.61 8.47
CA GLU A 32 -9.73 -7.55 9.24
C GLU A 32 -8.69 -6.80 8.42
N ILE A 33 -7.83 -7.51 7.67
CA ILE A 33 -6.86 -6.92 6.75
C ILE A 33 -7.59 -6.06 5.70
N ASN A 34 -8.71 -6.59 5.17
CA ASN A 34 -9.44 -5.97 4.06
C ASN A 34 -10.58 -5.03 4.51
N HIS A 35 -10.72 -4.77 5.82
CA HIS A 35 -11.75 -3.89 6.37
C HIS A 35 -11.65 -2.47 5.79
N PHE A 36 -10.45 -1.91 5.76
CA PHE A 36 -10.14 -0.56 5.27
C PHE A 36 -9.64 -0.55 3.80
N LEU A 37 -10.12 -1.46 2.97
CA LEU A 37 -9.72 -1.56 1.57
C LEU A 37 -10.96 -1.47 0.65
N PRO A 38 -10.81 -1.00 -0.60
CA PRO A 38 -11.95 -0.75 -1.48
C PRO A 38 -12.64 -2.03 -1.95
N TRP A 39 -11.94 -3.17 -1.98
CA TRP A 39 -12.48 -4.45 -2.44
C TRP A 39 -13.09 -5.28 -1.30
N PHE A 40 -13.96 -6.21 -1.66
CA PHE A 40 -14.49 -7.20 -0.73
C PHE A 40 -13.47 -8.33 -0.53
N PRO A 41 -13.40 -8.95 0.67
CA PRO A 41 -12.58 -10.14 0.91
C PRO A 41 -12.92 -11.26 -0.09
N LEU A 42 -11.88 -11.94 -0.59
CA LEU A 42 -12.02 -13.06 -1.54
C LEU A 42 -12.70 -14.24 -0.86
N LYS A 43 -13.53 -14.97 -1.60
CA LYS A 43 -14.36 -16.05 -1.05
C LYS A 43 -13.76 -17.45 -1.22
N ASN A 44 -12.89 -17.62 -2.24
CA ASN A 44 -12.30 -18.91 -2.58
C ASN A 44 -11.01 -18.72 -3.41
N LEU A 45 -10.32 -19.82 -3.68
CA LEU A 45 -9.08 -19.83 -4.45
C LEU A 45 -9.27 -19.43 -5.93
N ASP A 46 -10.42 -19.67 -6.53
CA ASP A 46 -10.69 -19.27 -7.91
C ASP A 46 -10.79 -17.74 -8.03
N GLU A 47 -11.46 -17.10 -7.06
CA GLU A 47 -11.45 -15.64 -6.95
C GLU A 47 -10.02 -15.11 -6.70
N ALA A 48 -9.23 -15.79 -5.86
CA ALA A 48 -7.85 -15.42 -5.61
C ALA A 48 -6.99 -15.50 -6.87
N LYS A 49 -7.14 -16.57 -7.65
CA LYS A 49 -6.44 -16.75 -8.93
C LYS A 49 -6.81 -15.64 -9.92
N SER A 50 -8.08 -15.33 -10.05
CA SER A 50 -8.57 -14.26 -10.94
C SER A 50 -8.03 -12.88 -10.49
N PHE A 51 -8.10 -12.58 -9.19
CA PHE A 51 -7.60 -11.34 -8.62
C PHE A 51 -6.06 -11.21 -8.77
N TYR A 52 -5.31 -12.30 -8.58
CA TYR A 52 -3.88 -12.35 -8.83
C TYR A 52 -3.56 -12.06 -10.29
N GLN A 53 -4.23 -12.68 -11.24
CA GLN A 53 -4.02 -12.48 -12.68
C GLN A 53 -4.30 -11.02 -13.08
N GLU A 54 -5.41 -10.47 -12.61
CA GLU A 54 -5.83 -9.11 -12.94
C GLU A 54 -4.93 -8.05 -12.28
N ARG A 55 -4.68 -8.17 -10.98
CA ARG A 55 -4.08 -7.11 -10.15
C ARG A 55 -2.57 -7.22 -9.99
N TYR A 56 -1.97 -8.35 -10.33
CA TYR A 56 -0.54 -8.58 -10.17
C TYR A 56 0.13 -9.10 -11.44
N ALA A 57 -0.23 -10.27 -11.95
CA ALA A 57 0.45 -10.88 -13.09
C ALA A 57 0.41 -9.98 -14.35
N SER A 58 -0.77 -9.44 -14.70
CA SER A 58 -0.93 -8.51 -15.83
C SER A 58 -0.14 -7.21 -15.66
N ILE A 59 -0.06 -6.71 -14.43
CA ILE A 59 0.64 -5.47 -14.09
C ILE A 59 2.15 -5.65 -14.16
N TYR A 60 2.67 -6.81 -13.74
CA TYR A 60 4.09 -7.13 -13.89
C TYR A 60 4.57 -7.09 -15.34
N GLN A 61 3.70 -7.48 -16.28
CA GLN A 61 3.99 -7.40 -17.72
C GLN A 61 3.98 -5.94 -18.23
N LYS A 62 3.06 -5.12 -17.74
CA LYS A 62 2.84 -3.74 -18.21
C LYS A 62 3.78 -2.71 -17.59
N LYS A 63 4.53 -3.05 -16.57
CA LYS A 63 5.43 -2.14 -15.82
C LYS A 63 4.71 -0.88 -15.27
N GLN A 64 3.45 -1.03 -14.85
CA GLN A 64 2.58 0.09 -14.46
C GLN A 64 2.60 0.41 -12.96
N ARG A 65 3.15 -0.47 -12.12
CA ARG A 65 3.27 -0.26 -10.68
C ARG A 65 4.37 -1.09 -10.06
N TYR A 66 4.77 -0.71 -8.84
CA TYR A 66 5.51 -1.59 -7.95
C TYR A 66 4.50 -2.40 -7.14
N ALA A 67 4.55 -3.70 -7.24
CA ALA A 67 3.62 -4.59 -6.56
C ALA A 67 4.40 -5.76 -5.93
N TYR A 68 4.49 -5.76 -4.60
CA TYR A 68 5.33 -6.67 -3.86
C TYR A 68 4.52 -7.55 -2.90
N ALA A 69 4.87 -8.83 -2.85
CA ALA A 69 4.68 -9.66 -1.68
C ALA A 69 5.69 -9.24 -0.60
N ILE A 70 5.25 -9.14 0.63
CA ILE A 70 6.11 -9.03 1.81
C ILE A 70 6.31 -10.44 2.34
N CYS A 71 7.54 -10.96 2.29
CA CYS A 71 7.88 -12.29 2.76
C CYS A 71 8.90 -12.23 3.91
N LEU A 72 8.79 -13.15 4.87
CA LEU A 72 9.87 -13.34 5.86
C LEU A 72 11.05 -14.06 5.19
N LYS A 73 12.27 -13.68 5.56
CA LYS A 73 13.49 -14.32 5.00
C LYS A 73 13.62 -15.80 5.36
N GLU A 74 13.08 -16.21 6.49
CA GLU A 74 13.23 -17.57 7.00
C GLU A 74 12.56 -18.64 6.15
N ASN A 75 11.42 -18.31 5.53
CA ASN A 75 10.63 -19.28 4.75
C ASN A 75 10.17 -18.76 3.39
N ASN A 76 10.42 -17.47 3.09
CA ASN A 76 10.02 -16.80 1.85
C ASN A 76 8.50 -16.88 1.54
N THR A 77 7.66 -17.09 2.55
CA THR A 77 6.20 -17.14 2.40
C THR A 77 5.62 -15.72 2.52
N PRO A 78 4.68 -15.32 1.63
CA PRO A 78 4.01 -14.04 1.73
C PRO A 78 3.18 -13.91 3.02
N ILE A 79 3.41 -12.82 3.74
CA ILE A 79 2.68 -12.45 4.96
C ILE A 79 1.89 -11.16 4.78
N GLY A 80 2.05 -10.49 3.63
CA GLY A 80 1.41 -9.22 3.32
C GLY A 80 1.80 -8.74 1.93
N TYR A 81 1.41 -7.51 1.62
CA TYR A 81 1.73 -6.86 0.36
C TYR A 81 2.07 -5.37 0.56
N ILE A 82 2.78 -4.80 -0.40
CA ILE A 82 3.05 -3.37 -0.51
C ILE A 82 3.16 -2.96 -1.96
N ASN A 83 2.45 -1.90 -2.35
CA ASN A 83 2.34 -1.45 -3.74
C ASN A 83 2.57 0.06 -3.84
N ILE A 84 3.08 0.52 -4.99
CA ILE A 84 3.01 1.93 -5.41
C ILE A 84 2.33 1.95 -6.77
N ASP A 85 1.24 2.69 -6.92
CA ASP A 85 0.68 3.01 -8.20
C ASP A 85 1.56 4.04 -8.92
N LEU A 86 1.77 3.86 -10.23
CA LEU A 86 2.61 4.77 -11.04
C LEU A 86 1.78 5.80 -11.80
N ASP A 87 0.52 5.98 -11.42
CA ASP A 87 -0.29 7.11 -11.85
C ASP A 87 0.19 8.42 -11.18
N GLU A 88 -0.54 9.49 -11.40
CA GLU A 88 -0.18 10.81 -10.85
C GLU A 88 -0.13 10.83 -9.30
N SER A 89 -0.96 10.02 -8.63
CA SER A 89 -0.99 9.98 -7.16
C SER A 89 0.28 9.36 -6.56
N ARG A 90 0.86 8.37 -7.24
CA ARG A 90 1.95 7.55 -6.71
C ARG A 90 1.63 7.01 -5.33
N ASP A 91 0.38 6.52 -5.19
CA ASP A 91 -0.16 6.09 -3.92
C ASP A 91 0.50 4.81 -3.42
N LEU A 92 0.95 4.85 -2.17
CA LEU A 92 1.58 3.75 -1.45
C LEU A 92 0.53 3.04 -0.60
N GLY A 93 0.16 1.83 -1.00
CA GLY A 93 -0.77 0.96 -0.27
C GLY A 93 -0.08 -0.28 0.30
N TYR A 94 -0.55 -0.78 1.44
CA TYR A 94 -0.02 -1.99 2.09
C TYR A 94 -1.05 -2.70 2.93
N GLY A 95 -0.84 -4.01 3.12
CA GLY A 95 -1.58 -4.86 4.05
C GLY A 95 -0.68 -5.95 4.62
N LEU A 96 -0.99 -6.43 5.83
CA LEU A 96 -0.21 -7.43 6.55
C LEU A 96 -1.13 -8.35 7.34
N LYS A 97 -0.84 -9.64 7.38
CA LYS A 97 -1.52 -10.61 8.24
C LYS A 97 -1.44 -10.16 9.71
N LYS A 98 -2.53 -10.37 10.46
CA LYS A 98 -2.74 -9.85 11.82
C LYS A 98 -1.67 -10.32 12.81
N GLU A 99 -1.24 -11.56 12.70
CA GLU A 99 -0.22 -12.15 13.57
C GLU A 99 1.16 -11.45 13.49
N TYR A 100 1.37 -10.64 12.45
CA TYR A 100 2.59 -9.86 12.26
C TYR A 100 2.44 -8.36 12.58
N TRP A 101 1.28 -7.93 13.07
CA TRP A 101 1.06 -6.53 13.45
C TRP A 101 1.93 -6.12 14.63
N HIS A 102 2.13 -4.83 14.79
CA HIS A 102 2.90 -4.20 15.88
C HIS A 102 4.38 -4.63 16.00
N GLN A 103 4.90 -5.41 15.05
CA GLN A 103 6.29 -5.88 15.02
C GLN A 103 7.22 -5.01 14.15
N GLY A 104 6.71 -3.90 13.60
CA GLY A 104 7.47 -3.00 12.75
C GLY A 104 7.73 -3.54 11.32
N ILE A 105 7.09 -4.64 10.92
CA ILE A 105 7.25 -5.27 9.59
C ILE A 105 6.89 -4.29 8.48
N ILE A 106 5.70 -3.69 8.53
CA ILE A 106 5.28 -2.72 7.49
C ILE A 106 6.21 -1.50 7.45
N SER A 107 6.62 -0.96 8.60
CA SER A 107 7.55 0.19 8.63
C SER A 107 8.90 -0.15 7.98
N GLU A 108 9.38 -1.38 8.13
CA GLU A 108 10.59 -1.87 7.47
C GLU A 108 10.40 -1.98 5.96
N ALA A 109 9.27 -2.54 5.51
CA ALA A 109 8.92 -2.65 4.10
C ALA A 109 8.75 -1.26 3.44
N VAL A 110 7.99 -0.35 4.06
CA VAL A 110 7.76 1.01 3.56
C VAL A 110 9.08 1.77 3.39
N LYS A 111 10.00 1.69 4.36
CA LYS A 111 11.32 2.34 4.25
C LYS A 111 12.11 1.81 3.05
N ALA A 112 12.11 0.50 2.82
CA ALA A 112 12.79 -0.10 1.68
C ALA A 112 12.18 0.36 0.34
N ILE A 113 10.86 0.46 0.27
CA ILE A 113 10.14 0.94 -0.91
C ILE A 113 10.41 2.44 -1.16
N ILE A 114 10.42 3.28 -0.13
CA ILE A 114 10.76 4.71 -0.25
C ILE A 114 12.19 4.87 -0.81
N GLN A 115 13.16 4.12 -0.28
CA GLN A 115 14.55 4.14 -0.77
C GLN A 115 14.64 3.69 -2.24
N GLN A 116 13.90 2.64 -2.62
CA GLN A 116 13.87 2.17 -4.01
C GLN A 116 13.22 3.19 -4.94
N ALA A 117 12.10 3.80 -4.53
CA ALA A 117 11.41 4.83 -5.29
C ALA A 117 12.31 6.06 -5.52
N GLN A 118 13.04 6.50 -4.48
CA GLN A 118 14.00 7.59 -4.58
C GLN A 118 15.16 7.26 -5.52
N LYS A 119 15.73 6.05 -5.41
CA LYS A 119 16.81 5.57 -6.29
C LYS A 119 16.38 5.54 -7.77
N GLU A 120 15.12 5.26 -8.04
CA GLU A 120 14.56 5.21 -9.40
C GLU A 120 14.00 6.55 -9.88
N GLY A 121 14.20 7.63 -9.11
CA GLY A 121 13.89 8.99 -9.51
C GLY A 121 12.41 9.38 -9.40
N LEU A 122 11.61 8.68 -8.57
CA LEU A 122 10.29 9.17 -8.24
C LEU A 122 10.40 10.46 -7.41
N ASN A 123 9.60 11.47 -7.75
CA ASN A 123 9.71 12.78 -7.11
C ASN A 123 9.03 12.83 -5.75
N TYR A 124 7.98 12.03 -5.55
CA TYR A 124 7.22 11.92 -4.31
C TYR A 124 6.44 10.62 -4.26
N LEU A 125 5.96 10.27 -3.08
CA LEU A 125 4.92 9.27 -2.86
C LEU A 125 3.82 9.89 -2.01
N THR A 126 2.57 9.53 -2.29
CA THR A 126 1.44 9.76 -1.39
C THR A 126 1.04 8.48 -0.69
N ALA A 127 0.27 8.58 0.36
CA ALA A 127 -0.44 7.48 0.99
C ALA A 127 -1.69 8.02 1.67
N THR A 128 -2.78 7.26 1.62
CA THR A 128 -4.02 7.63 2.27
C THR A 128 -4.46 6.56 3.28
N HIS A 129 -5.12 6.98 4.33
CA HIS A 129 -5.77 6.04 5.25
C HIS A 129 -7.09 6.61 5.77
N ASP A 130 -8.07 5.74 6.01
CA ASP A 130 -9.27 6.09 6.78
C ASP A 130 -8.86 6.60 8.17
N ILE A 131 -9.47 7.69 8.63
CA ILE A 131 -9.20 8.25 9.98
C ILE A 131 -9.38 7.21 11.09
N LYS A 132 -10.23 6.20 10.88
CA LYS A 132 -10.46 5.07 11.79
C LYS A 132 -9.30 4.07 11.80
N ASN A 133 -8.44 4.05 10.76
CA ASN A 133 -7.26 3.19 10.66
C ASN A 133 -6.02 3.89 11.24
N ILE A 134 -6.01 4.13 12.54
CA ILE A 134 -4.95 4.86 13.24
C ILE A 134 -3.57 4.22 13.02
N HIS A 135 -3.51 2.89 12.96
CA HIS A 135 -2.26 2.15 12.79
C HIS A 135 -1.58 2.45 11.44
N SER A 136 -2.35 2.58 10.36
CA SER A 136 -1.81 2.98 9.05
C SER A 136 -1.20 4.40 9.11
N GLY A 137 -1.87 5.35 9.74
CA GLY A 137 -1.34 6.70 9.94
C GLY A 137 -0.02 6.71 10.74
N HIS A 138 0.10 5.88 11.77
CA HIS A 138 1.35 5.72 12.54
C HIS A 138 2.50 5.18 11.67
N VAL A 139 2.22 4.22 10.77
CA VAL A 139 3.23 3.70 9.84
C VAL A 139 3.70 4.81 8.91
N MET A 140 2.79 5.60 8.34
CA MET A 140 3.13 6.72 7.43
C MET A 140 4.03 7.74 8.12
N LYS A 141 3.64 8.20 9.31
CA LYS A 141 4.46 9.14 10.12
C LYS A 141 5.85 8.57 10.43
N LYS A 142 5.91 7.31 10.91
CA LYS A 142 7.18 6.63 11.26
C LYS A 142 8.10 6.41 10.06
N SER A 143 7.53 6.44 8.86
CA SER A 143 8.27 6.29 7.60
C SER A 143 8.72 7.63 7.00
N GLY A 144 8.46 8.75 7.68
CA GLY A 144 8.88 10.09 7.24
C GLY A 144 7.88 10.79 6.32
N MET A 145 6.67 10.25 6.18
CA MET A 145 5.60 10.94 5.47
C MET A 145 4.94 11.98 6.37
N HIS A 146 4.55 13.11 5.79
CA HIS A 146 3.91 14.21 6.49
C HIS A 146 2.43 14.31 6.09
N TYR A 147 1.58 14.59 7.05
CA TYR A 147 0.17 14.88 6.81
C TYR A 147 0.05 16.14 5.95
N CYS A 148 -0.84 16.12 4.96
CA CYS A 148 -1.09 17.23 4.08
C CYS A 148 -2.50 17.80 4.24
N TYR A 149 -3.52 16.96 4.17
CA TYR A 149 -4.93 17.32 4.34
C TYR A 149 -5.80 16.08 4.51
N SER A 150 -7.06 16.30 4.86
CA SER A 150 -8.11 15.29 4.91
C SER A 150 -9.20 15.58 3.88
N TYR A 151 -9.86 14.54 3.38
CA TYR A 151 -10.95 14.68 2.41
C TYR A 151 -12.01 13.60 2.61
N LYS A 152 -13.24 13.87 2.14
CA LYS A 152 -14.39 12.96 2.23
C LYS A 152 -14.62 12.30 0.87
N GLU A 153 -14.74 10.99 0.85
CA GLU A 153 -14.99 10.22 -0.35
C GLU A 153 -16.03 9.12 -0.12
N HIS A 154 -16.88 8.86 -1.10
CA HIS A 154 -17.67 7.65 -1.18
C HIS A 154 -16.84 6.54 -1.83
N TRP A 155 -16.37 5.59 -1.02
CA TRP A 155 -15.39 4.62 -1.46
C TRP A 155 -16.03 3.40 -2.13
N MET A 156 -15.83 3.30 -3.43
CA MET A 156 -16.37 2.22 -4.26
C MET A 156 -15.40 1.02 -4.27
N PRO A 157 -15.89 -0.24 -4.44
CA PRO A 157 -17.28 -0.62 -4.67
C PRO A 157 -18.13 -0.79 -3.41
N LYS A 158 -17.59 -0.62 -2.22
CA LYS A 158 -18.34 -0.78 -0.95
C LYS A 158 -19.39 0.30 -0.74
N ASN A 159 -19.31 1.43 -1.47
CA ASN A 159 -20.20 2.58 -1.37
C ASN A 159 -20.36 3.11 0.06
N ILE A 160 -19.25 3.25 0.77
CA ILE A 160 -19.22 3.74 2.15
C ILE A 160 -18.60 5.14 2.21
N PRO A 161 -19.15 6.05 3.05
CA PRO A 161 -18.51 7.33 3.29
C PRO A 161 -17.24 7.12 4.13
N VAL A 162 -16.13 7.64 3.65
CA VAL A 162 -14.83 7.57 4.32
C VAL A 162 -14.22 8.96 4.41
N ILE A 163 -13.60 9.27 5.54
CA ILE A 163 -12.71 10.42 5.66
C ILE A 163 -11.29 9.91 5.58
N PHE A 164 -10.58 10.31 4.54
CA PHE A 164 -9.19 9.98 4.34
C PHE A 164 -8.27 11.09 4.84
N ARG A 165 -7.17 10.71 5.49
CA ARG A 165 -5.99 11.55 5.70
C ARG A 165 -4.97 11.27 4.61
N MET A 166 -4.58 12.29 3.87
CA MET A 166 -3.54 12.20 2.86
C MET A 166 -2.19 12.59 3.44
N TYR A 167 -1.23 11.70 3.30
CA TYR A 167 0.18 11.87 3.65
C TYR A 167 1.04 11.89 2.41
N GLN A 168 2.16 12.60 2.48
CA GLN A 168 3.13 12.67 1.38
C GLN A 168 4.56 12.71 1.88
N ILE A 169 5.47 12.13 1.09
CA ILE A 169 6.91 12.34 1.20
C ILE A 169 7.45 12.80 -0.14
N ASN A 170 8.21 13.90 -0.15
CA ASN A 170 8.94 14.40 -1.33
C ASN A 170 10.34 13.79 -1.35
N LEU A 171 10.73 13.18 -2.47
CA LEU A 171 11.95 12.40 -2.62
C LEU A 171 13.07 13.13 -3.36
N ASP A 172 12.75 14.24 -4.02
CA ASP A 172 13.68 15.06 -4.83
C ASP A 172 14.06 16.40 -4.17
N GLY A 173 13.73 16.57 -2.89
CA GLY A 173 14.00 17.80 -2.11
C GLY A 173 13.12 19.01 -2.44
N LYS A 174 12.21 18.91 -3.42
CA LYS A 174 11.31 20.01 -3.78
C LYS A 174 10.03 19.97 -2.93
N LYS A 175 9.60 21.13 -2.45
CA LYS A 175 8.32 21.26 -1.72
C LYS A 175 7.15 21.22 -2.71
N ARG A 176 6.25 20.27 -2.54
CA ARG A 176 4.97 20.16 -3.27
C ARG A 176 3.97 19.35 -2.44
N ILE A 177 2.71 19.54 -2.72
CA ILE A 177 1.60 18.73 -2.17
C ILE A 177 0.75 18.30 -3.36
N TYR A 178 0.42 17.01 -3.44
CA TYR A 178 -0.49 16.46 -4.42
C TYR A 178 -1.90 16.98 -4.18
N GLN A 179 -2.52 17.61 -5.21
CA GLN A 179 -3.73 18.41 -5.05
C GLN A 179 -4.99 17.77 -5.64
N LYS A 180 -4.90 16.63 -6.33
CA LYS A 180 -6.05 16.07 -7.02
C LYS A 180 -7.22 15.76 -6.07
N TYR A 181 -6.96 15.10 -4.93
CA TYR A 181 -8.01 14.81 -3.95
C TYR A 181 -8.57 16.08 -3.31
N TRP A 182 -7.70 17.07 -3.05
CA TRP A 182 -8.11 18.41 -2.59
C TRP A 182 -9.09 19.07 -3.57
N ASN A 183 -8.81 19.04 -4.86
CA ASN A 183 -9.62 19.67 -5.89
C ASN A 183 -10.90 18.87 -6.23
N GLN A 184 -10.90 17.57 -5.98
CA GLN A 184 -11.98 16.65 -6.37
C GLN A 184 -13.03 16.45 -5.28
N TYR A 185 -12.63 16.52 -4.00
CA TYR A 185 -13.46 16.14 -2.87
C TYR A 185 -13.62 17.30 -1.87
N GLU A 186 -14.66 17.23 -1.04
CA GLU A 186 -14.79 18.07 0.15
C GLU A 186 -13.58 17.78 1.07
N HIS A 187 -12.83 18.83 1.45
CA HIS A 187 -11.54 18.71 2.11
C HIS A 187 -11.39 19.71 3.26
N PHE A 188 -10.45 19.43 4.15
CA PHE A 188 -10.12 20.28 5.29
C PHE A 188 -8.72 19.94 5.85
N ILE A 189 -8.21 20.82 6.70
CA ILE A 189 -6.99 20.59 7.47
C ILE A 189 -7.38 20.27 8.91
N GLU A 190 -6.85 19.17 9.44
CA GLU A 190 -7.01 18.84 10.85
C GLU A 190 -5.87 19.44 11.67
N GLU A 191 -6.21 20.00 12.84
CA GLU A 191 -5.24 20.47 13.82
C GLU A 191 -4.79 19.30 14.71
N ASN A 192 -3.53 19.29 15.13
CA ASN A 192 -2.98 18.33 16.11
C ASN A 192 -3.01 16.83 15.70
N ILE A 193 -2.65 16.52 14.47
CA ILE A 193 -2.50 15.14 14.00
C ILE A 193 -1.15 14.54 14.37
#